data_b79549b6b43e9f1f0f8158d7219d0680
#
_entry.id   b79549b6b43e9f1f0f8158d7219d0680
#
_cell.length_a   1.000
_cell.length_b   1.000
_cell.length_c   1.000
_cell.angle_alpha   90.00
_cell.angle_beta   90.00
_cell.angle_gamma   90.00
#
_symmetry.space_group_name_H-M   'P 1'
#
loop_
_entity.id
_entity.type
_entity.pdbx_description
1 polymer ?
#
loop_
_entity_poly.entity_id
_entity_poly.type
_entity_poly.pdbx_seq_one_letter_code
_entity_poly.pdbx_strand_id
1 'polypeptide(L)'
;MAKERPIRLPKNPKPKEWLAEDHSLQYIADYKPFNFVDGEGVRCSLYVSGCLFNCPGCYNKAAQNFHYGQPYSQELEDQIIEDLDHDYVQGLTLLGGEPFLNTQVCLKIIKRVRKEFGHTKDIWSWSGYTWEELQQESYDKLEMLSLIDILVDGRFLEGQKDLTLQFRGSACLLYTSDAADDTPCV
;
A
#
# COMPACT_ATOMS: atom_id res chain seq x y z
N MET A 1 0.50 40.98 5.55
CA MET A 1 -0.30 40.08 4.69
C MET A 1 0.51 38.82 4.47
N ALA A 2 0.12 37.71 5.11
CA ALA A 2 0.75 36.41 4.86
C ALA A 2 0.38 35.98 3.43
N LYS A 3 1.40 35.76 2.58
CA LYS A 3 1.18 35.16 1.25
C LYS A 3 0.61 33.77 1.47
N GLU A 4 -0.63 33.55 1.07
CA GLU A 4 -1.20 32.20 1.02
C GLU A 4 -0.28 31.31 0.18
N ARG A 5 0.23 30.24 0.79
CA ARG A 5 1.04 29.28 0.05
C ARG A 5 0.09 28.56 -0.92
N PRO A 6 0.49 28.40 -2.19
CA PRO A 6 -0.35 27.67 -3.13
C PRO A 6 -0.61 26.26 -2.59
N ILE A 7 -1.87 25.83 -2.63
CA ILE A 7 -2.28 24.47 -2.26
C ILE A 7 -1.56 23.52 -3.22
N ARG A 8 -0.63 22.72 -2.70
CA ARG A 8 0.00 21.66 -3.47
C ARG A 8 -0.95 20.47 -3.49
N LEU A 9 -1.24 19.96 -4.67
CA LEU A 9 -2.04 18.76 -4.86
C LEU A 9 -1.13 17.55 -5.09
N PRO A 10 -1.57 16.34 -4.77
CA PRO A 10 -0.91 15.12 -5.19
C PRO A 10 -0.78 15.06 -6.71
N LYS A 11 0.22 14.32 -7.19
CA LYS A 11 0.35 14.06 -8.64
C LYS A 11 -0.72 13.09 -9.11
N ASN A 12 -1.15 13.26 -10.36
CA ASN A 12 -2.10 12.40 -11.04
C ASN A 12 -1.42 11.82 -12.29
N PRO A 13 -0.90 10.58 -12.24
CA PRO A 13 -0.31 9.94 -13.40
C PRO A 13 -1.38 9.57 -14.43
N LYS A 14 -0.98 9.53 -15.69
CA LYS A 14 -1.78 8.86 -16.73
C LYS A 14 -1.64 7.34 -16.58
N PRO A 15 -2.59 6.56 -17.13
CA PRO A 15 -2.47 5.11 -17.14
C PRO A 15 -1.12 4.65 -17.71
N LYS A 16 -0.42 3.77 -16.99
CA LYS A 16 0.90 3.21 -17.34
C LYS A 16 2.03 4.23 -17.44
N GLU A 17 1.85 5.45 -16.93
CA GLU A 17 2.91 6.48 -16.92
C GLU A 17 4.04 6.11 -15.96
N TRP A 18 3.70 5.51 -14.82
CA TRP A 18 4.68 5.11 -13.82
C TRP A 18 4.78 3.59 -13.74
N LEU A 19 5.79 3.03 -14.38
CA LEU A 19 6.07 1.61 -14.31
C LEU A 19 6.92 1.30 -13.07
N ALA A 20 6.56 0.24 -12.34
CA ALA A 20 7.30 -0.15 -11.14
C ALA A 20 8.75 -0.53 -11.47
N GLU A 21 8.99 -1.17 -12.63
CA GLU A 21 10.32 -1.55 -13.10
C GLU A 21 11.27 -0.37 -13.34
N ASP A 22 10.72 0.82 -13.66
CA ASP A 22 11.51 2.03 -13.90
C ASP A 22 11.89 2.77 -12.60
N HIS A 23 11.18 2.51 -11.51
CA HIS A 23 11.31 3.30 -10.28
C HIS A 23 11.72 2.49 -9.07
N SER A 24 11.22 1.27 -8.91
CA SER A 24 11.49 0.47 -7.72
C SER A 24 12.95 0.09 -7.59
N LEU A 25 13.51 0.35 -6.42
CA LEU A 25 14.82 -0.13 -6.03
C LEU A 25 14.72 -1.34 -5.09
N GLN A 26 13.51 -1.84 -4.88
CA GLN A 26 13.21 -2.98 -3.99
C GLN A 26 13.65 -2.72 -2.54
N TYR A 27 13.49 -1.48 -2.07
CA TYR A 27 13.80 -1.08 -0.71
C TYR A 27 12.57 -1.13 0.17
N ILE A 28 12.80 -1.45 1.44
CA ILE A 28 11.80 -1.51 2.49
C ILE A 28 12.09 -0.40 3.49
N ALA A 29 11.09 0.45 3.74
CA ALA A 29 11.17 1.52 4.72
C ALA A 29 11.16 0.98 6.15
N ASP A 30 10.28 -0.02 6.41
CA ASP A 30 10.13 -0.63 7.73
C ASP A 30 9.36 -1.96 7.64
N TYR A 31 9.49 -2.79 8.66
CA TYR A 31 8.64 -3.95 8.89
C TYR A 31 8.19 -3.97 10.35
N LYS A 32 6.90 -4.13 10.57
CA LYS A 32 6.30 -4.19 11.90
C LYS A 32 5.50 -5.48 12.08
N PRO A 33 6.04 -6.46 12.80
CA PRO A 33 5.26 -7.62 13.19
C PRO A 33 4.19 -7.23 14.22
N PHE A 34 3.09 -7.96 14.23
CA PHE A 34 2.03 -7.88 15.27
C PHE A 34 1.47 -6.47 15.49
N ASN A 35 1.21 -5.77 14.40
CA ASN A 35 0.65 -4.42 14.39
C ASN A 35 -0.88 -4.45 14.43
N PHE A 36 -1.52 -3.45 15.08
CA PHE A 36 -2.98 -3.33 15.25
C PHE A 36 -3.57 -2.12 14.52
N VAL A 37 -2.75 -1.30 13.88
CA VAL A 37 -3.22 0.00 13.31
C VAL A 37 -3.34 -0.01 11.79
N ASP A 38 -2.81 -1.02 11.14
CA ASP A 38 -2.74 -1.09 9.68
C ASP A 38 -3.74 -2.12 9.11
N GLY A 39 -4.95 -2.15 9.65
CA GLY A 39 -6.03 -3.04 9.25
C GLY A 39 -6.66 -3.78 10.42
N GLU A 40 -7.63 -4.63 10.14
CA GLU A 40 -8.35 -5.41 11.15
C GLU A 40 -7.46 -6.50 11.75
N GLY A 41 -7.61 -6.72 13.05
CA GLY A 41 -6.87 -7.73 13.80
C GLY A 41 -5.39 -7.44 13.99
N VAL A 42 -4.63 -8.47 14.36
CA VAL A 42 -3.17 -8.42 14.45
C VAL A 42 -2.59 -8.72 13.08
N ARG A 43 -1.67 -7.87 12.61
CA ARG A 43 -1.15 -7.96 11.25
C ARG A 43 0.36 -7.81 11.19
N CYS A 44 0.96 -8.40 10.16
CA CYS A 44 2.32 -8.12 9.78
C CYS A 44 2.31 -7.00 8.73
N SER A 45 2.95 -5.86 9.02
CA SER A 45 2.92 -4.67 8.17
C SER A 45 4.26 -4.43 7.51
N LEU A 46 4.30 -4.52 6.18
CA LEU A 46 5.48 -4.27 5.35
C LEU A 46 5.36 -2.90 4.68
N TYR A 47 6.26 -1.99 5.06
CA TYR A 47 6.34 -0.64 4.51
C TYR A 47 7.37 -0.60 3.40
N VAL A 48 6.93 -0.48 2.14
CA VAL A 48 7.83 -0.34 0.99
C VAL A 48 8.33 1.09 0.85
N SER A 49 9.46 1.28 0.17
CA SER A 49 10.04 2.59 -0.11
C SER A 49 9.84 3.01 -1.56
N GLY A 50 9.50 4.28 -1.72
CA GLY A 50 9.28 4.93 -3.01
C GLY A 50 7.81 5.23 -3.29
N CYS A 51 7.53 6.50 -3.56
CA CYS A 51 6.21 6.98 -3.96
C CYS A 51 6.35 8.26 -4.78
N LEU A 52 5.67 8.34 -5.91
CA LEU A 52 5.69 9.50 -6.80
C LEU A 52 4.52 10.46 -6.59
N PHE A 53 3.47 10.08 -5.86
CA PHE A 53 2.28 10.92 -5.64
C PHE A 53 2.59 12.23 -4.94
N ASN A 54 3.57 12.24 -4.03
CA ASN A 54 4.00 13.44 -3.30
C ASN A 54 2.85 14.19 -2.62
N CYS A 55 1.94 13.45 -1.99
CA CYS A 55 0.78 14.02 -1.30
C CYS A 55 1.23 15.02 -0.22
N PRO A 56 0.68 16.26 -0.21
CA PRO A 56 0.90 17.21 0.87
C PRO A 56 0.41 16.64 2.20
N GLY A 57 1.19 16.80 3.27
CA GLY A 57 0.85 16.26 4.58
C GLY A 57 0.95 14.73 4.70
N CYS A 58 1.54 14.05 3.72
CA CYS A 58 1.75 12.60 3.77
C CYS A 58 2.43 12.18 5.08
N TYR A 59 1.82 11.21 5.77
CA TYR A 59 2.32 10.68 7.03
C TYR A 59 3.69 9.96 6.87
N ASN A 60 3.85 9.22 5.77
CA ASN A 60 5.05 8.45 5.47
C ASN A 60 6.00 9.20 4.53
N LYS A 61 6.28 10.47 4.79
CA LYS A 61 7.07 11.31 3.88
C LYS A 61 8.48 10.76 3.62
N ALA A 62 9.13 10.15 4.59
CA ALA A 62 10.45 9.54 4.43
C ALA A 62 10.41 8.36 3.43
N ALA A 63 9.36 7.55 3.50
CA ALA A 63 9.15 6.41 2.61
C ALA A 63 8.81 6.79 1.16
N GLN A 64 8.63 8.07 0.84
CA GLN A 64 8.51 8.52 -0.56
C GLN A 64 9.83 8.38 -1.33
N ASN A 65 10.96 8.39 -0.63
CA ASN A 65 12.29 8.20 -1.24
C ASN A 65 12.53 6.70 -1.52
N PHE A 66 12.81 6.35 -2.78
CA PHE A 66 13.08 4.97 -3.19
C PHE A 66 14.34 4.36 -2.57
N HIS A 67 15.27 5.17 -2.07
CA HIS A 67 16.49 4.71 -1.36
C HIS A 67 16.33 4.69 0.17
N TYR A 68 15.14 4.95 0.69
CA TYR A 68 14.93 4.97 2.13
C TYR A 68 14.85 3.55 2.71
N GLY A 69 15.50 3.33 3.84
CA GLY A 69 15.48 2.05 4.54
C GLY A 69 16.54 1.07 4.02
N GLN A 70 16.15 -0.15 3.74
CA GLN A 70 17.07 -1.25 3.38
C GLN A 70 16.53 -2.08 2.22
N PRO A 71 17.41 -2.77 1.46
CA PRO A 71 16.97 -3.69 0.42
C PRO A 71 16.10 -4.81 0.98
N TYR A 72 15.06 -5.21 0.24
CA TYR A 72 14.28 -6.39 0.55
C TYR A 72 15.14 -7.64 0.47
N SER A 73 15.16 -8.45 1.50
CA SER A 73 16.00 -9.64 1.58
C SER A 73 15.20 -10.91 1.79
N GLN A 74 15.85 -12.06 1.53
CA GLN A 74 15.24 -13.36 1.78
C GLN A 74 15.02 -13.59 3.27
N GLU A 75 15.92 -13.11 4.12
CA GLU A 75 15.82 -13.21 5.58
C GLU A 75 14.58 -12.46 6.10
N LEU A 76 14.31 -11.27 5.57
CA LEU A 76 13.09 -10.53 5.92
C LEU A 76 11.84 -11.26 5.43
N GLU A 77 11.87 -11.82 4.23
CA GLU A 77 10.75 -12.60 3.70
C GLU A 77 10.46 -13.83 4.58
N ASP A 78 11.50 -14.56 5.00
CA ASP A 78 11.37 -15.71 5.89
C ASP A 78 10.81 -15.31 7.26
N GLN A 79 11.26 -14.19 7.81
CA GLN A 79 10.73 -13.62 9.05
C GLN A 79 9.25 -13.26 8.95
N ILE A 80 8.82 -12.64 7.83
CA ILE A 80 7.41 -12.31 7.61
C ILE A 80 6.55 -13.57 7.59
N ILE A 81 7.00 -14.65 6.95
CA ILE A 81 6.28 -15.92 6.90
C ILE A 81 6.20 -16.56 8.29
N GLU A 82 7.28 -16.55 9.07
CA GLU A 82 7.30 -17.05 10.43
C GLU A 82 6.33 -16.26 11.32
N ASP A 83 6.33 -14.94 11.24
CA ASP A 83 5.43 -14.09 12.02
C ASP A 83 3.95 -14.27 11.62
N LEU A 84 3.67 -14.51 10.34
CA LEU A 84 2.32 -14.81 9.84
C LEU A 84 1.79 -16.17 10.30
N ASP A 85 2.65 -17.13 10.62
CA ASP A 85 2.25 -18.49 11.00
C ASP A 85 1.62 -18.58 12.42
N HIS A 86 1.53 -17.46 13.13
CA HIS A 86 0.84 -17.43 14.42
C HIS A 86 -0.68 -17.38 14.23
N ASP A 87 -1.42 -18.21 14.97
CA ASP A 87 -2.88 -18.32 14.89
C ASP A 87 -3.62 -17.00 15.12
N TYR A 88 -3.05 -16.11 15.96
CA TYR A 88 -3.63 -14.81 16.28
C TYR A 88 -3.32 -13.73 15.23
N VAL A 89 -2.47 -13.99 14.23
CA VAL A 89 -2.16 -13.04 13.16
C VAL A 89 -3.16 -13.20 12.04
N GLN A 90 -3.88 -12.13 11.73
CA GLN A 90 -4.94 -12.10 10.71
C GLN A 90 -4.36 -12.14 9.29
N GLY A 91 -3.29 -11.40 9.03
CA GLY A 91 -2.74 -11.35 7.70
C GLY A 91 -1.61 -10.34 7.50
N LEU A 92 -1.31 -10.09 6.23
CA LEU A 92 -0.27 -9.16 5.76
C LEU A 92 -0.88 -7.82 5.33
N THR A 93 -0.21 -6.74 5.66
CA THR A 93 -0.52 -5.41 5.14
C THR A 93 0.66 -4.83 4.37
N LEU A 94 0.39 -4.33 3.17
CA LEU A 94 1.35 -3.66 2.29
C LEU A 94 1.04 -2.17 2.25
N LEU A 95 2.00 -1.35 2.64
CA LEU A 95 1.86 0.10 2.71
C LEU A 95 3.24 0.79 2.70
N GLY A 96 3.31 2.03 3.18
CA GLY A 96 4.57 2.79 3.33
C GLY A 96 4.71 3.86 2.27
N GLY A 97 5.54 3.66 1.24
CA GLY A 97 5.56 4.42 0.01
C GLY A 97 4.34 4.08 -0.86
N GLU A 98 4.56 3.56 -2.04
CA GLU A 98 3.48 3.10 -2.93
C GLU A 98 3.71 1.62 -3.30
N PRO A 99 2.91 0.68 -2.76
CA PRO A 99 3.06 -0.74 -3.07
C PRO A 99 2.96 -1.06 -4.57
N PHE A 100 2.09 -0.38 -5.32
CA PHE A 100 1.94 -0.57 -6.76
C PHE A 100 3.06 0.06 -7.60
N LEU A 101 3.99 0.80 -7.00
CA LEU A 101 5.28 1.16 -7.59
C LEU A 101 6.44 0.27 -7.10
N ASN A 102 6.13 -0.74 -6.29
CA ASN A 102 7.06 -1.73 -5.76
C ASN A 102 6.55 -3.16 -5.97
N THR A 103 5.92 -3.40 -7.10
CA THR A 103 5.25 -4.67 -7.44
C THR A 103 6.20 -5.88 -7.38
N GLN A 104 7.47 -5.73 -7.70
CA GLN A 104 8.47 -6.79 -7.62
C GLN A 104 8.60 -7.36 -6.20
N VAL A 105 8.68 -6.50 -5.19
CA VAL A 105 8.72 -6.91 -3.78
C VAL A 105 7.36 -7.43 -3.35
N CYS A 106 6.30 -6.66 -3.62
CA CYS A 106 4.95 -6.99 -3.17
C CYS A 106 4.47 -8.33 -3.74
N LEU A 107 4.63 -8.56 -5.05
CA LEU A 107 4.25 -9.82 -5.69
C LEU A 107 5.05 -11.01 -5.14
N LYS A 108 6.32 -10.82 -4.82
CA LYS A 108 7.16 -11.89 -4.27
C LYS A 108 6.59 -12.37 -2.92
N ILE A 109 6.33 -11.46 -1.98
CA ILE A 109 5.78 -11.82 -0.67
C ILE A 109 4.33 -12.30 -0.77
N ILE A 110 3.47 -11.65 -1.57
CA ILE A 110 2.08 -12.05 -1.79
C ILE A 110 2.01 -13.51 -2.27
N LYS A 111 2.76 -13.86 -3.32
CA LYS A 111 2.78 -15.21 -3.89
C LYS A 111 3.26 -16.23 -2.88
N ARG A 112 4.23 -15.88 -2.03
CA ARG A 112 4.69 -16.76 -0.96
C ARG A 112 3.62 -16.95 0.12
N VAL A 113 2.96 -15.87 0.56
CA VAL A 113 1.85 -15.96 1.52
C VAL A 113 0.72 -16.83 0.98
N ARG A 114 0.34 -16.65 -0.29
CA ARG A 114 -0.69 -17.49 -0.93
C ARG A 114 -0.28 -18.97 -1.03
N LYS A 115 1.00 -19.22 -1.29
CA LYS A 115 1.54 -20.59 -1.35
C LYS A 115 1.52 -21.29 0.02
N GLU A 116 1.94 -20.57 1.09
CA GLU A 116 2.07 -21.15 2.44
C GLU A 116 0.71 -21.24 3.17
N PHE A 117 -0.13 -20.22 3.02
CA PHE A 117 -1.35 -20.06 3.82
C PHE A 117 -2.65 -20.03 3.01
N GLY A 118 -2.59 -20.01 1.67
CA GLY A 118 -3.79 -19.84 0.84
C GLY A 118 -4.51 -18.52 1.17
N HIS A 119 -5.80 -18.62 1.48
CA HIS A 119 -6.63 -17.48 1.90
C HIS A 119 -6.90 -17.46 3.42
N THR A 120 -6.21 -18.28 4.23
CA THR A 120 -6.36 -18.25 5.70
C THR A 120 -5.72 -16.99 6.31
N LYS A 121 -4.79 -16.37 5.59
CA LYS A 121 -4.20 -15.05 5.91
C LYS A 121 -4.62 -14.08 4.83
N ASP A 122 -5.37 -13.04 5.21
CA ASP A 122 -5.76 -12.02 4.25
C ASP A 122 -4.62 -11.03 3.93
N ILE A 123 -4.71 -10.38 2.80
CA ILE A 123 -3.71 -9.43 2.33
C ILE A 123 -4.37 -8.10 2.04
N TRP A 124 -3.94 -7.06 2.76
CA TRP A 124 -4.35 -5.68 2.58
C TRP A 124 -3.28 -4.88 1.85
N SER A 125 -3.70 -3.92 1.05
CA SER A 125 -2.78 -2.94 0.46
C SER A 125 -3.37 -1.55 0.49
N TRP A 126 -2.56 -0.57 0.86
CA TRP A 126 -2.84 0.84 0.65
C TRP A 126 -2.25 1.30 -0.67
N SER A 127 -2.93 2.22 -1.35
CA SER A 127 -2.44 2.82 -2.59
C SER A 127 -2.87 4.27 -2.73
N GLY A 128 -2.02 5.07 -3.34
CA GLY A 128 -2.39 6.40 -3.83
C GLY A 128 -3.15 6.35 -5.15
N TYR A 129 -3.12 5.25 -5.88
CA TYR A 129 -4.01 5.04 -7.03
C TYR A 129 -5.44 4.84 -6.55
N THR A 130 -6.43 5.18 -7.39
CA THR A 130 -7.81 4.73 -7.19
C THR A 130 -8.00 3.36 -7.84
N TRP A 131 -9.08 2.67 -7.47
CA TRP A 131 -9.49 1.41 -8.09
C TRP A 131 -9.59 1.52 -9.62
N GLU A 132 -10.23 2.58 -10.12
CA GLU A 132 -10.43 2.80 -11.55
C GLU A 132 -9.11 3.05 -12.28
N GLU A 133 -8.17 3.72 -11.63
CA GLU A 133 -6.82 3.92 -12.19
C GLU A 133 -6.06 2.61 -12.25
N LEU A 134 -6.09 1.79 -11.19
CA LEU A 134 -5.42 0.50 -11.15
C LEU A 134 -5.92 -0.46 -12.24
N GLN A 135 -7.21 -0.44 -12.57
CA GLN A 135 -7.76 -1.27 -13.64
C GLN A 135 -7.20 -0.95 -15.04
N GLN A 136 -6.60 0.22 -15.23
CA GLN A 136 -6.00 0.66 -16.49
C GLN A 136 -4.47 0.56 -16.49
N GLU A 137 -3.90 0.03 -15.42
CA GLU A 137 -2.47 -0.01 -15.19
C GLU A 137 -1.75 -1.22 -15.84
N SER A 138 -0.43 -1.31 -15.64
CA SER A 138 0.43 -2.38 -16.15
C SER A 138 0.06 -3.76 -15.59
N TYR A 139 0.47 -4.81 -16.30
CA TYR A 139 0.11 -6.19 -15.95
C TYR A 139 0.52 -6.59 -14.52
N ASP A 140 1.70 -6.19 -14.08
CA ASP A 140 2.20 -6.46 -12.73
C ASP A 140 1.33 -5.86 -11.64
N LYS A 141 0.81 -4.63 -11.86
CA LYS A 141 -0.14 -3.99 -10.94
C LYS A 141 -1.51 -4.69 -10.97
N LEU A 142 -1.98 -5.08 -12.15
CA LEU A 142 -3.22 -5.85 -12.26
C LEU A 142 -3.09 -7.23 -11.61
N GLU A 143 -1.95 -7.91 -11.78
CA GLU A 143 -1.67 -9.16 -11.09
C GLU A 143 -1.69 -8.97 -9.56
N MET A 144 -1.01 -7.93 -9.05
CA MET A 144 -1.01 -7.62 -7.63
C MET A 144 -2.42 -7.33 -7.11
N LEU A 145 -3.20 -6.53 -7.84
CA LEU A 145 -4.59 -6.20 -7.50
C LEU A 145 -5.46 -7.45 -7.39
N SER A 146 -5.26 -8.44 -8.26
CA SER A 146 -6.02 -9.70 -8.25
C SER A 146 -5.67 -10.65 -7.10
N LEU A 147 -4.54 -10.42 -6.42
CA LEU A 147 -4.03 -11.30 -5.37
C LEU A 147 -4.22 -10.75 -3.95
N ILE A 148 -4.61 -9.49 -3.81
CA ILE A 148 -4.95 -8.89 -2.51
C ILE A 148 -6.44 -9.06 -2.21
N ASP A 149 -6.79 -9.07 -0.93
CA ASP A 149 -8.19 -9.23 -0.50
C ASP A 149 -8.85 -7.88 -0.25
N ILE A 150 -8.08 -6.88 0.24
CA ILE A 150 -8.59 -5.57 0.59
C ILE A 150 -7.66 -4.48 0.06
N LEU A 151 -8.25 -3.52 -0.63
CA LEU A 151 -7.59 -2.32 -1.11
C LEU A 151 -8.10 -1.10 -0.34
N VAL A 152 -7.19 -0.28 0.16
CA VAL A 152 -7.48 1.08 0.64
C VAL A 152 -6.86 2.05 -0.35
N ASP A 153 -7.67 2.67 -1.18
CA ASP A 153 -7.25 3.38 -2.37
C ASP A 153 -7.53 4.88 -2.35
N GLY A 154 -6.78 5.63 -3.12
CA GLY A 154 -6.89 7.07 -3.30
C GLY A 154 -5.77 7.87 -2.65
N ARG A 155 -5.60 9.13 -3.11
CA ARG A 155 -4.58 10.06 -2.61
C ARG A 155 -4.96 10.56 -1.23
N PHE A 156 -3.95 10.74 -0.36
CA PHE A 156 -4.15 11.49 0.86
C PHE A 156 -4.38 12.98 0.54
N LEU A 157 -5.50 13.53 0.98
CA LEU A 157 -5.84 14.95 0.87
C LEU A 157 -5.85 15.59 2.27
N GLU A 158 -4.90 16.48 2.53
CA GLU A 158 -4.74 17.12 3.84
C GLU A 158 -6.01 17.87 4.28
N GLY A 159 -6.73 18.49 3.34
CA GLY A 159 -8.00 19.19 3.60
C GLY A 159 -9.17 18.28 3.98
N GLN A 160 -9.03 16.96 3.80
CA GLN A 160 -10.03 15.94 4.13
C GLN A 160 -9.52 14.98 5.21
N LYS A 161 -8.44 15.36 5.91
CA LYS A 161 -7.88 14.56 7.00
C LYS A 161 -8.93 14.38 8.10
N ASP A 162 -9.19 13.12 8.45
CA ASP A 162 -10.11 12.75 9.51
C ASP A 162 -9.54 11.55 10.28
N LEU A 163 -9.17 11.78 11.53
CA LEU A 163 -8.59 10.76 12.41
C LEU A 163 -9.63 9.82 13.03
N THR A 164 -10.92 10.06 12.80
CA THR A 164 -12.01 9.19 13.29
C THR A 164 -12.33 8.06 12.32
N LEU A 165 -11.81 8.13 11.08
CA LEU A 165 -12.02 7.11 10.06
C LEU A 165 -11.18 5.86 10.37
N GLN A 166 -11.82 4.70 10.31
CA GLN A 166 -11.11 3.44 10.47
C GLN A 166 -10.16 3.21 9.27
N PHE A 167 -8.89 2.95 9.56
CA PHE A 167 -7.83 2.57 8.62
C PHE A 167 -7.60 3.54 7.44
N ARG A 168 -8.16 4.76 7.49
CA ARG A 168 -8.05 5.78 6.44
C ARG A 168 -7.60 7.11 7.02
N GLY A 169 -6.63 7.75 6.37
CA GLY A 169 -6.11 9.05 6.81
C GLY A 169 -6.93 10.25 6.35
N SER A 170 -7.77 10.09 5.32
CA SER A 170 -8.64 11.14 4.78
C SER A 170 -9.93 10.56 4.20
N ALA A 171 -10.99 11.37 4.13
CA ALA A 171 -12.31 10.93 3.72
C ALA A 171 -12.39 10.46 2.24
N CYS A 172 -11.44 10.85 1.41
CA CYS A 172 -11.37 10.45 0.01
C CYS A 172 -10.74 9.06 -0.22
N LEU A 173 -10.18 8.43 0.82
CA LEU A 173 -9.70 7.07 0.73
C LEU A 173 -10.88 6.10 0.85
N LEU A 174 -10.99 5.17 -0.10
CA LEU A 174 -12.01 4.14 -0.11
C LEU A 174 -11.46 2.84 0.47
N TYR A 175 -12.37 2.05 1.01
CA TYR A 175 -12.10 0.72 1.56
C TYR A 175 -12.92 -0.27 0.75
N THR A 176 -12.28 -1.10 -0.05
CA THR A 176 -12.93 -2.11 -0.87
C THR A 176 -12.57 -3.49 -0.35
N SER A 177 -13.53 -4.17 0.23
CA SER A 177 -13.46 -5.60 0.54
C SER A 177 -14.08 -6.37 -0.59
N ASP A 178 -13.34 -7.22 -1.23
CA ASP A 178 -13.69 -7.99 -2.42
C ASP A 178 -13.79 -7.18 -3.73
N ALA A 179 -13.02 -7.63 -4.70
CA ALA A 179 -13.01 -7.09 -6.08
C ALA A 179 -14.35 -7.27 -6.84
N ALA A 180 -15.43 -7.62 -6.14
CA ALA A 180 -16.73 -7.94 -6.68
C ALA A 180 -17.88 -7.01 -6.24
N ASP A 181 -17.67 -6.04 -5.35
CA ASP A 181 -18.77 -5.18 -4.88
C ASP A 181 -18.54 -3.73 -5.32
N ASP A 182 -18.95 -3.46 -6.56
CA ASP A 182 -19.03 -2.14 -7.19
C ASP A 182 -20.06 -1.26 -6.48
N THR A 183 -19.65 -0.40 -5.56
CA THR A 183 -20.42 0.78 -5.22
C THR A 183 -19.55 2.03 -5.36
N PRO A 184 -19.74 2.83 -6.41
CA PRO A 184 -19.03 4.10 -6.54
C PRO A 184 -19.51 5.07 -5.45
N CYS A 185 -18.55 5.71 -4.79
CA CYS A 185 -18.85 6.88 -3.96
C CYS A 185 -19.31 8.03 -4.84
N VAL A 186 -20.57 8.44 -4.69
CA VAL A 186 -21.14 9.66 -5.25
C VAL A 186 -20.84 10.83 -4.31
#